data_f34c22b2da1c1a7be46ceccf53310a2f
#
_entry.id   f34c22b2da1c1a7be46ceccf53310a2f
#
_cell.length_a   1.000
_cell.length_b   1.000
_cell.length_c   1.000
_cell.angle_alpha   90.00
_cell.angle_beta   90.00
_cell.angle_gamma   90.00
#
_symmetry.space_group_name_H-M   'P 1'
#
loop_
_entity.id
_entity.type
_entity.pdbx_description
1 polymer ?
#
loop_
_entity_poly.entity_id
_entity_poly.type
_entity_poly.pdbx_seq_one_letter_code
_entity_poly.pdbx_strand_id
1 'polypeptide(L)'
;MKTEADGFPRVGRSGRELGVRIEGPTRDLVVGEDGTVEPGTGGMSVALDAAQNLPKPRLPRSLGGEGRDPVFTMSDADVPQSLLLRSDRYPHALVEPSRRCPFPDFESALASTRPIWSKAHD
;
A
#
# COMPACT_ATOMS: atom_id res chain seq x y z
N MET A 1 -2.26 8.63 -1.22
CA MET A 1 -0.80 8.60 -1.48
C MET A 1 -0.36 9.88 -2.16
N LYS A 2 0.85 10.32 -1.87
CA LYS A 2 1.46 11.43 -2.61
C LYS A 2 1.53 11.09 -4.09
N THR A 3 1.49 12.11 -4.93
CA THR A 3 1.39 11.95 -6.39
C THR A 3 2.65 12.52 -7.05
N GLU A 4 3.17 11.82 -8.05
CA GLU A 4 4.22 12.32 -8.93
C GLU A 4 3.62 13.21 -10.04
N ALA A 5 4.48 13.90 -10.78
CA ALA A 5 4.06 14.81 -11.86
C ALA A 5 3.24 14.10 -12.94
N ASP A 6 3.41 12.80 -13.14
CA ASP A 6 2.67 12.00 -14.10
C ASP A 6 1.24 11.62 -13.64
N GLY A 7 0.86 12.00 -12.42
CA GLY A 7 -0.46 11.71 -11.86
C GLY A 7 -0.58 10.35 -11.16
N PHE A 8 0.46 9.54 -11.17
CA PHE A 8 0.50 8.25 -10.50
C PHE A 8 1.09 8.34 -9.08
N PRO A 9 0.86 7.34 -8.21
CA PRO A 9 1.37 7.40 -6.84
C PRO A 9 2.89 7.48 -6.79
N ARG A 10 3.40 8.20 -5.81
CA ARG A 10 4.83 8.29 -5.53
C ARG A 10 5.28 7.03 -4.79
N VAL A 11 6.37 6.42 -5.28
CA VAL A 11 6.99 5.27 -4.60
C VAL A 11 7.87 5.77 -3.45
N GLY A 12 7.79 5.07 -2.31
CA GLY A 12 8.60 5.43 -1.15
C GLY A 12 8.39 4.44 0.00
N ARG A 13 8.93 4.79 1.16
CA ARG A 13 8.89 3.93 2.36
C ARG A 13 8.14 4.61 3.49
N SER A 14 6.98 5.14 3.19
CA SER A 14 6.13 5.79 4.18
C SER A 14 4.66 5.44 3.95
N GLY A 15 3.82 5.73 4.96
CA GLY A 15 2.39 5.53 4.85
C GLY A 15 1.69 6.47 3.88
N ARG A 16 2.37 7.49 3.36
CA ARG A 16 1.83 8.44 2.38
C ARG A 16 2.29 8.16 0.96
N GLU A 17 3.02 7.08 0.76
CA GLU A 17 3.63 6.70 -0.50
C GLU A 17 3.27 5.26 -0.85
N LEU A 18 3.48 4.88 -2.11
CA LEU A 18 3.32 3.48 -2.53
C LEU A 18 4.54 2.70 -2.03
N GLY A 19 4.35 1.96 -0.97
CA GLY A 19 5.42 1.22 -0.32
C GLY A 19 5.14 0.94 1.14
N VAL A 20 6.17 0.52 1.86
CA VAL A 20 6.08 0.15 3.27
C VAL A 20 7.18 0.78 4.09
N ARG A 21 6.90 1.00 5.37
CA ARG A 21 7.92 1.35 6.35
C ARG A 21 8.52 0.07 6.88
N ILE A 22 9.84 0.01 6.97
CA ILE A 22 10.55 -1.17 7.47
C ILE A 22 11.38 -0.88 8.72
N GLU A 23 11.34 0.37 9.20
CA GLU A 23 12.11 0.81 10.36
C GLU A 23 11.19 1.43 11.43
N GLY A 24 11.65 1.38 12.66
CA GLY A 24 10.99 2.01 13.78
C GLY A 24 9.81 1.20 14.34
N PRO A 25 9.15 1.75 15.39
CA PRO A 25 8.07 1.04 16.09
C PRO A 25 6.77 0.94 15.28
N THR A 26 6.63 1.75 14.23
CA THR A 26 5.44 1.76 13.37
C THR A 26 5.69 1.11 12.00
N ARG A 27 6.71 0.26 11.92
CA ARG A 27 7.01 -0.44 10.66
C ARG A 27 5.83 -1.30 10.21
N ASP A 28 5.66 -1.35 8.90
CA ASP A 28 4.55 -2.08 8.27
C ASP A 28 4.90 -3.56 8.01
N LEU A 29 6.18 -3.89 8.01
CA LEU A 29 6.69 -5.17 7.57
C LEU A 29 7.96 -5.51 8.34
N VAL A 30 8.15 -6.77 8.68
CA VAL A 30 9.38 -7.25 9.30
C VAL A 30 10.27 -7.85 8.22
N VAL A 31 11.47 -7.27 8.07
CA VAL A 31 12.52 -7.82 7.19
C VAL A 31 13.39 -8.75 8.03
N GLY A 32 13.58 -9.98 7.58
CA GLY A 32 14.42 -10.94 8.26
C GLY A 32 15.89 -10.55 8.27
N GLU A 33 16.68 -11.22 9.12
CA GLU A 33 18.12 -10.97 9.21
C GLU A 33 18.85 -11.22 7.89
N ASP A 34 18.34 -12.11 7.07
CA ASP A 34 18.88 -12.43 5.75
C ASP A 34 18.38 -11.46 4.65
N GLY A 35 17.61 -10.42 5.01
CA GLY A 35 17.07 -9.45 4.07
C GLY A 35 15.85 -9.92 3.31
N THR A 36 15.24 -11.02 3.69
CA THR A 36 14.03 -11.54 3.05
C THR A 36 12.77 -11.15 3.79
N VAL A 37 11.66 -11.15 3.06
CA VAL A 37 10.30 -10.96 3.57
C VAL A 37 9.45 -12.14 3.17
N GLU A 38 8.34 -12.37 3.89
CA GLU A 38 7.44 -13.48 3.61
C GLU A 38 6.00 -13.14 3.97
N PRO A 39 5.02 -13.89 3.43
CA PRO A 39 3.63 -13.70 3.81
C PRO A 39 3.44 -13.85 5.32
N GLY A 40 2.57 -13.03 5.90
CA GLY A 40 2.27 -13.10 7.32
C GLY A 40 3.15 -12.22 8.20
N THR A 41 4.12 -11.52 7.64
CA THR A 41 5.02 -10.65 8.41
C THR A 41 4.72 -9.16 8.26
N GLY A 42 3.63 -8.82 7.57
CA GLY A 42 3.20 -7.46 7.33
C GLY A 42 3.10 -7.12 5.85
N GLY A 43 2.74 -5.90 5.55
CA GLY A 43 2.58 -5.43 4.18
C GLY A 43 2.10 -3.99 4.12
N MET A 44 1.77 -3.53 2.93
CA MET A 44 1.23 -2.19 2.72
C MET A 44 -0.24 -2.17 3.14
N SER A 45 -0.60 -1.27 4.05
CA SER A 45 -1.98 -1.11 4.53
C SER A 45 -2.89 -0.51 3.47
N VAL A 46 -4.03 -1.13 3.25
CA VAL A 46 -5.07 -0.64 2.34
C VAL A 46 -6.44 -0.81 3.01
N ALA A 47 -7.45 -0.15 2.45
CA ALA A 47 -8.86 -0.34 2.85
C ALA A 47 -9.63 -0.99 1.72
N LEU A 48 -10.54 -1.89 2.07
CA LEU A 48 -11.37 -2.62 1.11
C LEU A 48 -12.66 -1.86 0.82
N ASP A 49 -13.18 -2.07 -0.38
CA ASP A 49 -14.52 -1.73 -0.87
C ASP A 49 -14.79 -0.25 -1.11
N ALA A 50 -14.50 0.65 -0.16
CA ALA A 50 -14.82 2.07 -0.32
C ALA A 50 -13.71 2.95 0.25
N ALA A 51 -13.47 4.10 -0.40
CA ALA A 51 -12.50 5.07 0.07
C ALA A 51 -12.81 5.53 1.51
N GLN A 52 -14.08 5.63 1.87
CA GLN A 52 -14.52 6.03 3.20
C GLN A 52 -14.10 5.06 4.31
N ASN A 53 -13.67 3.86 3.95
CA ASN A 53 -13.14 2.89 4.89
C ASN A 53 -11.70 3.18 5.32
N LEU A 54 -11.05 4.17 4.68
CA LEU A 54 -9.75 4.65 5.14
C LEU A 54 -9.87 5.43 6.45
N PRO A 55 -8.84 5.39 7.31
CA PRO A 55 -8.80 6.27 8.48
C PRO A 55 -8.84 7.75 8.04
N LYS A 56 -9.45 8.61 8.84
CA LYS A 56 -9.58 10.04 8.51
C LYS A 56 -8.27 10.73 8.12
N PRO A 57 -7.12 10.46 8.76
CA PRO A 57 -5.86 11.06 8.32
C PRO A 57 -5.41 10.67 6.92
N ARG A 58 -5.91 9.53 6.40
CA ARG A 58 -5.60 9.03 5.06
C ARG A 58 -6.66 9.37 4.04
N LEU A 59 -7.78 9.91 4.49
CA LEU A 59 -8.89 10.31 3.64
C LEU A 59 -8.84 11.82 3.47
N PRO A 60 -8.83 12.37 2.22
CA PRO A 60 -8.78 13.80 2.01
C PRO A 60 -10.08 14.48 2.45
N ARG A 61 -10.00 15.77 2.70
CA ARG A 61 -11.15 16.58 3.13
C ARG A 61 -12.32 16.52 2.17
N SER A 62 -12.03 16.46 0.88
CA SER A 62 -13.05 16.35 -0.16
C SER A 62 -13.90 15.07 -0.04
N LEU A 63 -13.41 14.05 0.67
CA LEU A 63 -14.11 12.79 0.93
C LEU A 63 -14.55 12.67 2.39
N GLY A 64 -14.47 13.74 3.15
CA GLY A 64 -14.90 13.74 4.56
C GLY A 64 -13.82 13.41 5.58
N GLY A 65 -12.56 13.39 5.17
CA GLY A 65 -11.43 13.11 6.04
C GLY A 65 -10.66 14.36 6.46
N GLU A 66 -9.46 14.15 6.96
CA GLU A 66 -8.56 15.20 7.46
C GLU A 66 -7.23 15.22 6.71
N GLY A 67 -7.03 14.30 5.78
CA GLY A 67 -5.78 14.15 5.04
C GLY A 67 -5.62 15.14 3.90
N ARG A 68 -4.41 15.17 3.33
CA ARG A 68 -4.06 16.06 2.22
C ARG A 68 -3.86 15.30 0.90
N ASP A 69 -3.50 14.03 0.99
CA ASP A 69 -3.14 13.27 -0.20
C ASP A 69 -4.37 12.68 -0.88
N PRO A 70 -4.37 12.56 -2.21
CA PRO A 70 -5.46 11.91 -2.90
C PRO A 70 -5.55 10.43 -2.57
N VAL A 71 -6.75 9.88 -2.71
CA VAL A 71 -6.98 8.43 -2.60
C VAL A 71 -6.78 7.82 -3.97
N PHE A 72 -6.04 6.72 -4.00
CA PHE A 72 -5.89 5.88 -5.18
C PHE A 72 -6.60 4.56 -4.95
N THR A 73 -7.17 4.02 -6.02
CA THR A 73 -7.89 2.74 -5.99
C THR A 73 -7.31 1.78 -7.02
N MET A 74 -7.47 0.50 -6.76
CA MET A 74 -7.09 -0.58 -7.65
C MET A 74 -8.10 -1.70 -7.49
N SER A 75 -8.48 -2.35 -8.60
CA SER A 75 -9.27 -3.58 -8.52
C SER A 75 -8.40 -4.70 -7.94
N ASP A 76 -8.98 -5.52 -7.07
CA ASP A 76 -8.29 -6.69 -6.52
C ASP A 76 -7.86 -7.68 -7.63
N ALA A 77 -8.61 -7.72 -8.75
CA ALA A 77 -8.27 -8.53 -9.90
C ALA A 77 -6.95 -8.10 -10.58
N ASP A 78 -6.52 -6.86 -10.36
CA ASP A 78 -5.30 -6.30 -10.96
C ASP A 78 -4.06 -6.47 -10.07
N VAL A 79 -4.20 -7.05 -8.89
CA VAL A 79 -3.07 -7.33 -8.01
C VAL A 79 -2.17 -8.37 -8.67
N PRO A 80 -0.88 -8.06 -8.90
CA PRO A 80 0.03 -9.02 -9.55
C PRO A 80 0.22 -10.29 -8.72
N GLN A 81 0.61 -11.38 -9.38
CA GLN A 81 0.85 -12.67 -8.72
C GLN A 81 1.98 -12.63 -7.68
N SER A 82 2.91 -11.70 -7.82
CA SER A 82 4.00 -11.49 -6.86
C SER A 82 3.53 -10.89 -5.54
N LEU A 83 2.29 -10.39 -5.51
CA LEU A 83 1.68 -9.77 -4.35
C LEU A 83 0.42 -10.53 -3.94
N LEU A 84 0.07 -10.42 -2.66
CA LEU A 84 -1.10 -11.03 -2.07
C LEU A 84 -1.89 -9.98 -1.31
N LEU A 85 -3.17 -9.84 -1.64
CA LEU A 85 -4.10 -9.00 -0.87
C LEU A 85 -4.76 -9.88 0.19
N ARG A 86 -4.54 -9.56 1.46
CA ARG A 86 -5.11 -10.30 2.58
C ARG A 86 -5.83 -9.38 3.55
N SER A 87 -7.11 -9.67 3.78
CA SER A 87 -7.89 -8.98 4.83
C SER A 87 -7.45 -9.52 6.20
N ASP A 88 -7.02 -8.63 7.08
CA ASP A 88 -6.70 -8.96 8.46
C ASP A 88 -7.84 -8.61 9.42
N ARG A 89 -8.42 -7.43 9.25
CA ARG A 89 -9.58 -6.96 10.03
C ARG A 89 -10.40 -6.03 9.14
N TYR A 90 -11.43 -6.57 8.50
CA TYR A 90 -12.27 -5.79 7.59
C TYR A 90 -12.70 -4.46 8.23
N PRO A 91 -12.60 -3.31 7.55
CA PRO A 91 -12.25 -3.13 6.14
C PRO A 91 -10.75 -2.99 5.88
N HIS A 92 -9.89 -3.22 6.86
CA HIS A 92 -8.44 -3.16 6.71
C HIS A 92 -7.90 -4.42 6.03
N ALA A 93 -6.93 -4.23 5.15
CA ALA A 93 -6.23 -5.32 4.50
C ALA A 93 -4.77 -4.94 4.27
N LEU A 94 -3.97 -5.93 3.92
CA LEU A 94 -2.55 -5.79 3.65
C LEU A 94 -2.22 -6.30 2.26
N VAL A 95 -1.36 -5.57 1.55
CA VAL A 95 -0.72 -6.06 0.34
C VAL A 95 0.65 -6.59 0.75
N GLU A 96 0.80 -7.91 0.68
CA GLU A 96 1.95 -8.66 1.18
C GLU A 96 2.75 -9.26 0.03
N PRO A 97 4.00 -9.71 0.28
CA PRO A 97 4.64 -10.59 -0.67
C PRO A 97 3.85 -11.91 -0.76
N SER A 98 3.64 -12.42 -1.97
CA SER A 98 2.90 -13.67 -2.16
C SER A 98 3.69 -14.91 -1.75
N ARG A 99 5.01 -14.76 -1.63
CA ARG A 99 5.95 -15.81 -1.20
C ARG A 99 7.19 -15.15 -0.60
N ARG A 100 8.00 -15.94 0.09
CA ARG A 100 9.29 -15.47 0.60
C ARG A 100 10.17 -14.97 -0.56
N CYS A 101 10.73 -13.77 -0.40
CA CYS A 101 11.61 -13.17 -1.40
C CYS A 101 12.50 -12.11 -0.75
N PRO A 102 13.58 -11.68 -1.42
CA PRO A 102 14.35 -10.52 -0.97
C PRO A 102 13.45 -9.29 -0.86
N PHE A 103 13.67 -8.46 0.14
CA PHE A 103 12.87 -7.23 0.32
C PHE A 103 12.87 -6.34 -0.93
N PRO A 104 14.01 -6.10 -1.63
CA PRO A 104 13.98 -5.30 -2.85
C PRO A 104 13.05 -5.84 -3.92
N ASP A 105 12.84 -7.14 -4.00
CA ASP A 105 11.92 -7.75 -4.96
C ASP A 105 10.46 -7.41 -4.60
N PHE A 106 10.12 -7.44 -3.32
CA PHE A 106 8.79 -7.02 -2.86
C PHE A 106 8.58 -5.53 -3.12
N GLU A 107 9.57 -4.71 -2.82
CA GLU A 107 9.52 -3.28 -3.05
C GLU A 107 9.34 -2.96 -4.54
N SER A 108 10.05 -3.68 -5.41
CA SER A 108 9.90 -3.54 -6.87
C SER A 108 8.52 -4.00 -7.34
N ALA A 109 7.97 -5.06 -6.74
CA ALA A 109 6.63 -5.53 -7.07
C ALA A 109 5.57 -4.47 -6.73
N LEU A 110 5.68 -3.82 -5.56
CA LEU A 110 4.80 -2.71 -5.20
C LEU A 110 4.96 -1.55 -6.18
N ALA A 111 6.19 -1.16 -6.50
CA ALA A 111 6.47 -0.07 -7.44
C ALA A 111 5.92 -0.35 -8.84
N SER A 112 5.93 -1.60 -9.26
CA SER A 112 5.41 -2.01 -10.58
C SER A 112 3.90 -1.77 -10.71
N THR A 113 3.18 -1.64 -9.60
CA THR A 113 1.75 -1.36 -9.62
C THR A 113 1.41 0.11 -9.87
N ARG A 114 2.40 1.01 -9.90
CA ARG A 114 2.17 2.45 -10.08
C ARG A 114 1.13 2.78 -11.14
N PRO A 115 1.26 2.29 -12.40
CA PRO A 115 0.34 2.67 -13.45
C PRO A 115 -1.05 2.03 -13.33
N ILE A 116 -1.23 1.09 -12.39
CA ILE A 116 -2.51 0.40 -12.21
C ILE A 116 -3.42 1.18 -11.25
N TRP A 117 -2.84 1.98 -10.35
CA TRP A 117 -3.60 2.78 -9.39
C TRP A 117 -4.26 3.97 -10.10
N SER A 118 -5.52 4.24 -9.77
CA SER A 118 -6.29 5.37 -10.28
C SER A 118 -6.76 6.25 -9.12
N LYS A 119 -6.83 7.56 -9.33
CA LYS A 119 -7.43 8.44 -8.34
C LYS A 119 -8.91 8.11 -8.18
N ALA A 120 -9.38 8.02 -6.94
CA ALA A 120 -10.78 7.73 -6.64
C ALA A 120 -11.72 8.83 -7.15
N HIS A 121 -11.22 10.08 -7.17
CA HIS A 121 -11.91 11.21 -7.76
C HIS A 121 -10.94 12.38 -7.90
N ASP A 122 -11.35 13.42 -8.52
CA ASP A 122 -10.54 14.62 -8.74
C ASP A 122 -10.38 15.47 -7.49
#